data_ef9609102098ec3368d55924f9d6abf8
#
_entry.id   ef9609102098ec3368d55924f9d6abf8
#
_cell.length_a   1.000
_cell.length_b   1.000
_cell.length_c   1.000
_cell.angle_alpha   90.00
_cell.angle_beta   90.00
_cell.angle_gamma   90.00
#
_symmetry.space_group_name_H-M   'P 1'
#
loop_
_entity.id
_entity.type
_entity.pdbx_description
1 polymer ?
#
loop_
_entity_poly.entity_id
_entity_poly.type
_entity_poly.pdbx_seq_one_letter_code
_entity_poly.pdbx_strand_id
1 'polypeptide(L)'
;FDSDGDRDAILTTTAGIVVFANDGEGVFREHVRFPDLPYGFGMGACDYDQDGDLDVFVCQYYSKRNLEGETLRGSFPVPFPIQNATNGGPNVLLRNDGGLQFVDASQEAGLANDNSRYSFACLWEDFDNDGDQDLIVANDFGPNNFYSNNGKGGFVDYSDAPGIKDGGFGMGLTAADFDLDGLYDLHISNMYSGAGNRIARQKWFHADKDEKTRKTLL
;
A
#
# COMPACT_ATOMS: atom_id res chain seq x y z
N PHE A 1 18.01 -9.49 2.35
CA PHE A 1 18.01 -8.30 1.48
C PHE A 1 19.39 -8.03 0.85
N ASP A 2 20.50 -8.43 1.46
CA ASP A 2 21.85 -8.26 0.90
C ASP A 2 22.44 -9.54 0.30
N SER A 3 21.64 -10.60 0.20
CA SER A 3 21.97 -11.88 -0.43
C SER A 3 23.15 -12.63 0.22
N ASP A 4 23.47 -12.35 1.46
CA ASP A 4 24.57 -13.01 2.23
C ASP A 4 24.17 -14.36 2.82
N GLY A 5 22.89 -14.72 2.73
CA GLY A 5 22.33 -16.02 3.13
C GLY A 5 21.65 -16.02 4.49
N ASP A 6 21.62 -14.91 5.20
CA ASP A 6 20.84 -14.75 6.42
C ASP A 6 19.58 -13.87 6.20
N ARG A 7 18.82 -13.63 7.26
CA ARG A 7 17.56 -12.87 7.16
C ARG A 7 17.70 -11.54 7.83
N ASP A 8 17.65 -10.48 7.03
CA ASP A 8 17.55 -9.10 7.49
C ASP A 8 16.14 -8.75 7.96
N ALA A 9 15.96 -7.56 8.52
CA ALA A 9 14.67 -7.08 8.97
C ALA A 9 14.42 -5.62 8.57
N ILE A 10 13.19 -5.32 8.14
CA ILE A 10 12.71 -3.96 7.94
C ILE A 10 11.54 -3.71 8.88
N LEU A 11 11.59 -2.61 9.61
CA LEU A 11 10.55 -2.22 10.56
C LEU A 11 10.00 -0.84 10.23
N THR A 12 8.68 -0.71 10.26
CA THR A 12 8.02 0.59 10.31
C THR A 12 7.85 1.04 11.75
N THR A 13 8.19 2.28 12.03
CA THR A 13 8.14 2.85 13.39
C THR A 13 7.53 4.25 13.36
N THR A 14 7.24 4.80 14.53
CA THR A 14 6.84 6.21 14.68
C THR A 14 7.97 7.19 14.34
N ALA A 15 9.21 6.70 14.28
CA ALA A 15 10.42 7.48 13.98
C ALA A 15 11.00 7.19 12.58
N GLY A 16 10.20 6.56 11.69
CA GLY A 16 10.60 6.23 10.34
C GLY A 16 10.69 4.73 10.05
N ILE A 17 11.09 4.40 8.84
CA ILE A 17 11.41 3.03 8.42
C ILE A 17 12.87 2.77 8.79
N VAL A 18 13.14 1.59 9.32
CA VAL A 18 14.50 1.17 9.74
C VAL A 18 14.81 -0.17 9.13
N VAL A 19 15.96 -0.26 8.48
CA VAL A 19 16.52 -1.49 7.95
C VAL A 19 17.59 -1.99 8.90
N PHE A 20 17.54 -3.26 9.25
CA PHE A 20 18.50 -3.93 10.10
C PHE A 20 19.17 -5.04 9.31
N ALA A 21 20.49 -5.01 9.25
CA ALA A 21 21.29 -6.14 8.79
C ALA A 21 21.45 -7.18 9.91
N ASN A 22 21.31 -8.44 9.58
CA ASN A 22 21.64 -9.57 10.44
C ASN A 22 23.11 -9.99 10.20
N ASP A 23 23.77 -10.56 11.15
CA ASP A 23 25.15 -11.04 11.03
C ASP A 23 25.25 -12.58 10.90
N GLY A 24 24.13 -13.25 10.61
CA GLY A 24 24.03 -14.70 10.52
C GLY A 24 24.00 -15.42 11.87
N GLU A 25 24.30 -14.74 12.97
CA GLU A 25 24.24 -15.28 14.32
C GLU A 25 23.01 -14.77 15.10
N GLY A 26 22.10 -14.05 14.43
CA GLY A 26 20.87 -13.52 14.99
C GLY A 26 21.03 -12.16 15.69
N VAL A 27 22.13 -11.45 15.43
CA VAL A 27 22.34 -10.10 15.93
C VAL A 27 22.02 -9.09 14.84
N PHE A 28 20.96 -8.31 15.07
CA PHE A 28 20.50 -7.28 14.16
C PHE A 28 21.15 -5.93 14.49
N ARG A 29 21.69 -5.26 13.48
CA ARG A 29 22.26 -3.91 13.59
C ARG A 29 21.54 -2.97 12.65
N GLU A 30 21.17 -1.78 13.14
CA GLU A 30 20.61 -0.74 12.29
C GLU A 30 21.60 -0.41 11.17
N HIS A 31 21.15 -0.56 9.91
CA HIS A 31 21.93 -0.28 8.72
C HIS A 31 21.58 1.09 8.15
N VAL A 32 20.29 1.33 7.89
CA VAL A 32 19.81 2.61 7.37
C VAL A 32 18.43 2.95 7.95
N ARG A 33 18.15 4.24 8.07
CA ARG A 33 16.87 4.78 8.55
C ARG A 33 16.34 5.86 7.64
N PHE A 34 15.02 5.82 7.39
CA PHE A 34 14.26 6.83 6.66
C PHE A 34 13.36 7.59 7.64
N PRO A 35 13.85 8.68 8.29
CA PRO A 35 13.14 9.35 9.37
C PRO A 35 11.93 10.15 8.88
N ASP A 36 11.85 10.44 7.58
CA ASP A 36 10.76 11.19 6.97
C ASP A 36 9.58 10.31 6.52
N LEU A 37 9.67 8.98 6.73
CA LEU A 37 8.68 7.97 6.40
C LEU A 37 8.13 7.27 7.67
N PRO A 38 7.53 8.01 8.62
CA PRO A 38 6.95 7.40 9.82
C PRO A 38 5.58 6.78 9.52
N TYR A 39 5.12 5.89 10.41
CA TYR A 39 3.77 5.34 10.41
C TYR A 39 3.39 4.53 9.18
N GLY A 40 4.32 3.75 8.62
CA GLY A 40 3.97 2.70 7.68
C GLY A 40 3.10 1.63 8.36
N PHE A 41 2.00 1.22 7.71
CA PHE A 41 1.03 0.25 8.23
C PHE A 41 1.23 -1.13 7.64
N GLY A 42 1.28 -1.25 6.32
CA GLY A 42 1.56 -2.47 5.60
C GLY A 42 2.84 -2.36 4.80
N MET A 43 3.51 -3.48 4.56
CA MET A 43 4.62 -3.54 3.63
C MET A 43 4.65 -4.90 2.93
N GLY A 44 5.18 -4.92 1.71
CA GLY A 44 5.45 -6.12 0.94
C GLY A 44 6.80 -6.02 0.27
N ALA A 45 7.55 -7.12 0.24
CA ALA A 45 8.83 -7.22 -0.43
C ALA A 45 8.67 -8.02 -1.75
N CYS A 46 9.36 -7.56 -2.80
CA CYS A 46 9.37 -8.16 -4.12
C CYS A 46 10.61 -7.68 -4.87
N ASP A 47 11.16 -8.48 -5.73
CA ASP A 47 12.12 -8.07 -6.76
C ASP A 47 11.29 -7.57 -7.96
N TYR A 48 10.90 -6.27 -7.94
CA TYR A 48 9.96 -5.74 -8.92
C TYR A 48 10.61 -5.38 -10.26
N ASP A 49 11.90 -5.09 -10.27
CA ASP A 49 12.65 -4.73 -11.49
C ASP A 49 13.56 -5.85 -12.00
N GLN A 50 13.49 -7.03 -11.35
CA GLN A 50 14.16 -8.27 -11.74
C GLN A 50 15.70 -8.15 -11.73
N ASP A 51 16.26 -7.36 -10.83
CA ASP A 51 17.70 -7.19 -10.68
C ASP A 51 18.35 -8.22 -9.73
N GLY A 52 17.51 -9.01 -9.02
CA GLY A 52 17.91 -10.08 -8.10
C GLY A 52 17.94 -9.67 -6.63
N ASP A 53 17.66 -8.42 -6.31
CA ASP A 53 17.57 -7.90 -4.95
C ASP A 53 16.10 -7.67 -4.54
N LEU A 54 15.77 -7.82 -3.25
CA LEU A 54 14.41 -7.59 -2.78
C LEU A 54 14.18 -6.11 -2.47
N ASP A 55 13.16 -5.56 -3.10
CA ASP A 55 12.64 -4.21 -2.87
C ASP A 55 11.49 -4.22 -1.87
N VAL A 56 11.09 -3.05 -1.37
CA VAL A 56 10.02 -2.95 -0.38
C VAL A 56 9.06 -1.82 -0.71
N PHE A 57 7.79 -2.18 -0.90
CA PHE A 57 6.71 -1.19 -0.93
C PHE A 57 6.12 -1.02 0.48
N VAL A 58 5.96 0.22 0.91
CA VAL A 58 5.43 0.57 2.24
C VAL A 58 4.19 1.43 2.11
N CYS A 59 3.09 0.93 2.65
CA CYS A 59 1.82 1.65 2.76
C CYS A 59 1.91 2.68 3.88
N GLN A 60 1.73 3.95 3.55
CA GLN A 60 1.72 5.06 4.51
C GLN A 60 0.28 5.46 4.83
N TYR A 61 -0.11 5.31 6.09
CA TYR A 61 -1.46 5.71 6.53
C TYR A 61 -1.52 7.19 6.86
N TYR A 62 -0.53 7.68 7.62
CA TYR A 62 -0.40 9.10 7.95
C TYR A 62 0.91 9.67 7.41
N SER A 63 0.89 10.91 6.94
CA SER A 63 2.12 11.64 6.67
C SER A 63 2.68 12.28 7.93
N LYS A 64 4.00 12.44 8.01
CA LYS A 64 4.69 13.20 9.07
C LYS A 64 4.09 14.60 9.22
N ARG A 65 3.85 15.30 8.11
CA ARG A 65 3.25 16.64 8.08
C ARG A 65 1.86 16.68 8.70
N ASN A 66 1.03 15.68 8.42
CA ASN A 66 -0.32 15.60 8.97
C ASN A 66 -0.29 15.46 10.49
N LEU A 67 0.59 14.60 11.00
CA LEU A 67 0.70 14.35 12.44
C LEU A 67 1.34 15.50 13.20
N GLU A 68 2.38 16.12 12.68
CA GLU A 68 3.02 17.29 13.30
C GLU A 68 2.09 18.50 13.33
N GLY A 69 1.24 18.69 12.30
CA GLY A 69 0.29 19.81 12.20
C GLY A 69 -0.93 19.67 13.10
N GLU A 70 -1.44 18.46 13.31
CA GLU A 70 -2.71 18.21 14.02
C GLU A 70 -2.54 17.69 15.44
N THR A 71 -1.44 17.03 15.79
CA THR A 71 -1.13 16.64 17.17
C THR A 71 -0.94 17.83 18.11
N LEU A 72 -0.57 18.99 17.61
CA LEU A 72 -0.60 20.24 18.36
C LEU A 72 -2.02 20.66 18.83
N ARG A 73 -3.07 20.05 18.24
CA ARG A 73 -4.48 20.26 18.61
C ARG A 73 -5.13 19.04 19.28
N GLY A 74 -4.37 17.94 19.49
CA GLY A 74 -4.86 16.73 20.16
C GLY A 74 -5.84 15.90 19.33
N SER A 75 -5.89 16.04 18.00
CA SER A 75 -6.72 15.26 17.09
C SER A 75 -5.87 14.57 16.01
N PHE A 76 -6.25 13.36 15.64
CA PHE A 76 -5.66 12.69 14.47
C PHE A 76 -6.19 13.33 13.17
N PRO A 77 -5.40 13.28 12.06
CA PRO A 77 -5.87 13.69 10.75
C PRO A 77 -7.15 12.95 10.38
N VAL A 78 -8.17 13.68 9.95
CA VAL A 78 -9.42 13.10 9.51
C VAL A 78 -9.37 12.90 8.00
N PRO A 79 -9.67 11.68 7.49
CA PRO A 79 -9.77 11.43 6.06
C PRO A 79 -10.79 12.35 5.39
N PHE A 80 -10.39 13.04 4.30
CA PHE A 80 -11.28 13.98 3.63
C PHE A 80 -11.06 14.02 2.09
N PRO A 81 -12.16 13.94 1.30
CA PRO A 81 -13.50 13.49 1.72
C PRO A 81 -13.48 12.00 2.09
N ILE A 82 -14.30 11.56 3.03
CA ILE A 82 -14.20 10.22 3.65
C ILE A 82 -14.26 9.07 2.64
N GLN A 83 -15.03 9.22 1.57
CA GLN A 83 -15.21 8.21 0.52
C GLN A 83 -14.14 8.24 -0.58
N ASN A 84 -13.26 9.22 -0.57
CA ASN A 84 -12.20 9.41 -1.55
C ASN A 84 -11.10 10.31 -0.98
N ALA A 85 -10.56 9.91 0.17
CA ALA A 85 -9.57 10.71 0.87
C ALA A 85 -8.22 10.67 0.12
N THR A 86 -7.60 11.84 -0.01
CA THR A 86 -6.29 12.02 -0.65
C THR A 86 -5.32 12.80 0.25
N ASN A 87 -5.65 12.87 1.55
CA ASN A 87 -4.88 13.58 2.55
C ASN A 87 -4.18 12.64 3.56
N GLY A 88 -3.97 11.38 3.19
CA GLY A 88 -3.16 10.41 3.92
C GLY A 88 -1.65 10.59 3.69
N GLY A 89 -0.87 9.60 4.09
CA GLY A 89 0.57 9.53 3.79
C GLY A 89 0.83 9.05 2.36
N PRO A 90 1.82 9.59 1.66
CA PRO A 90 2.25 9.02 0.39
C PRO A 90 2.95 7.68 0.63
N ASN A 91 2.54 6.64 -0.09
CA ASN A 91 3.24 5.36 -0.08
C ASN A 91 4.63 5.50 -0.68
N VAL A 92 5.53 4.59 -0.34
CA VAL A 92 6.89 4.62 -0.85
C VAL A 92 7.32 3.25 -1.36
N LEU A 93 7.98 3.24 -2.52
CA LEU A 93 8.74 2.12 -3.03
C LEU A 93 10.21 2.35 -2.71
N LEU A 94 10.77 1.55 -1.84
CA LEU A 94 12.18 1.51 -1.53
C LEU A 94 12.85 0.45 -2.41
N ARG A 95 13.56 0.90 -3.46
CA ARG A 95 14.37 0.02 -4.30
C ARG A 95 15.70 -0.26 -3.60
N ASN A 96 16.11 -1.51 -3.61
CA ASN A 96 17.40 -1.97 -3.11
C ASN A 96 18.39 -2.04 -4.28
N ASP A 97 19.37 -1.18 -4.30
CA ASP A 97 20.42 -1.17 -5.34
C ASP A 97 21.58 -2.15 -4.97
N GLY A 98 21.29 -3.19 -4.18
CA GLY A 98 22.24 -4.18 -3.68
C GLY A 98 22.87 -3.83 -2.34
N GLY A 99 23.12 -4.85 -1.50
CA GLY A 99 23.80 -4.67 -0.21
C GLY A 99 23.08 -3.73 0.75
N LEU A 100 21.73 -3.78 0.81
CA LEU A 100 20.86 -2.94 1.65
C LEU A 100 20.94 -1.43 1.31
N GLN A 101 21.33 -1.07 0.09
CA GLN A 101 21.37 0.32 -0.35
C GLN A 101 19.98 0.75 -0.91
N PHE A 102 19.05 1.03 -0.02
CA PHE A 102 17.70 1.42 -0.37
C PHE A 102 17.58 2.89 -0.79
N VAL A 103 16.86 3.13 -1.89
CA VAL A 103 16.51 4.46 -2.41
C VAL A 103 15.00 4.57 -2.62
N ASP A 104 14.43 5.77 -2.47
CA ASP A 104 13.03 6.02 -2.81
C ASP A 104 12.87 6.11 -4.33
N ALA A 105 12.33 5.07 -4.95
CA ALA A 105 12.07 4.94 -6.37
C ALA A 105 10.62 5.26 -6.77
N SER A 106 9.76 5.70 -5.84
CA SER A 106 8.32 5.90 -6.07
C SER A 106 8.01 6.78 -7.28
N GLN A 107 8.76 7.87 -7.45
CA GLN A 107 8.59 8.78 -8.59
C GLN A 107 9.08 8.17 -9.90
N GLU A 108 10.24 7.52 -9.88
CA GLU A 108 10.87 6.90 -11.05
C GLU A 108 10.02 5.74 -11.57
N ALA A 109 9.50 4.92 -10.65
CA ALA A 109 8.65 3.77 -10.96
C ALA A 109 7.21 4.15 -11.38
N GLY A 110 6.82 5.44 -11.34
CA GLY A 110 5.47 5.88 -11.73
C GLY A 110 4.40 5.72 -10.66
N LEU A 111 4.77 5.44 -9.41
CA LEU A 111 3.86 5.20 -8.28
C LEU A 111 3.53 6.46 -7.46
N ALA A 112 4.04 7.64 -7.83
CA ALA A 112 3.87 8.85 -7.04
C ALA A 112 2.50 9.54 -7.21
N ASN A 113 1.76 9.21 -8.27
CA ASN A 113 0.47 9.80 -8.54
C ASN A 113 -0.64 9.06 -7.75
N ASP A 114 -1.64 9.82 -7.26
CA ASP A 114 -2.79 9.29 -6.49
C ASP A 114 -2.42 8.35 -5.34
N ASN A 115 -1.35 8.66 -4.64
CA ASN A 115 -0.58 7.79 -3.76
C ASN A 115 -0.75 8.13 -2.26
N SER A 116 -1.78 8.92 -1.87
CA SER A 116 -1.94 9.42 -0.48
C SER A 116 -3.34 9.12 0.08
N ARG A 117 -3.76 7.84 0.03
CA ARG A 117 -5.15 7.42 0.27
C ARG A 117 -5.41 6.70 1.60
N TYR A 118 -4.59 6.86 2.65
CA TYR A 118 -4.68 6.06 3.87
C TYR A 118 -4.52 4.56 3.59
N SER A 119 -3.40 4.22 2.95
CA SER A 119 -3.12 2.86 2.52
C SER A 119 -2.85 1.95 3.71
N PHE A 120 -3.51 0.79 3.73
CA PHE A 120 -3.48 -0.14 4.85
C PHE A 120 -2.67 -1.41 4.57
N ALA A 121 -2.81 -1.97 3.37
CA ALA A 121 -2.12 -3.19 2.96
C ALA A 121 -1.73 -3.11 1.47
N CYS A 122 -0.72 -3.86 1.10
CA CYS A 122 -0.31 -4.08 -0.28
C CYS A 122 -0.09 -5.57 -0.54
N LEU A 123 -0.16 -5.94 -1.82
CA LEU A 123 0.07 -7.30 -2.30
C LEU A 123 0.80 -7.24 -3.64
N TRP A 124 1.83 -8.05 -3.77
CA TRP A 124 2.54 -8.32 -5.00
C TRP A 124 2.07 -9.65 -5.58
N GLU A 125 1.71 -9.69 -6.85
CA GLU A 125 1.34 -10.89 -7.58
C GLU A 125 1.36 -10.63 -9.09
N ASP A 126 1.66 -11.65 -9.90
CA ASP A 126 1.59 -11.60 -11.36
C ASP A 126 0.14 -11.87 -11.79
N PHE A 127 -0.68 -10.81 -11.93
CA PHE A 127 -2.11 -10.93 -12.20
C PHE A 127 -2.44 -11.13 -13.68
N ASP A 128 -1.55 -10.76 -14.60
CA ASP A 128 -1.78 -10.92 -16.04
C ASP A 128 -0.92 -12.02 -16.67
N ASN A 129 -0.14 -12.74 -15.85
CA ASN A 129 0.74 -13.85 -16.25
C ASN A 129 1.79 -13.45 -17.29
N ASP A 130 2.32 -12.24 -17.21
CA ASP A 130 3.40 -11.78 -18.08
C ASP A 130 4.81 -12.05 -17.51
N GLY A 131 4.88 -12.49 -16.25
CA GLY A 131 6.11 -12.84 -15.54
C GLY A 131 6.63 -11.73 -14.63
N ASP A 132 5.95 -10.58 -14.60
CA ASP A 132 6.30 -9.43 -13.79
C ASP A 132 5.37 -9.32 -12.59
N GLN A 133 5.86 -8.82 -11.46
CA GLN A 133 5.03 -8.68 -10.26
C GLN A 133 4.27 -7.35 -10.28
N ASP A 134 2.94 -7.43 -10.31
CA ASP A 134 2.04 -6.29 -10.18
C ASP A 134 1.84 -5.89 -8.72
N LEU A 135 1.31 -4.69 -8.48
CA LEU A 135 1.08 -4.16 -7.15
C LEU A 135 -0.36 -3.75 -6.94
N ILE A 136 -1.00 -4.30 -5.90
CA ILE A 136 -2.30 -3.84 -5.41
C ILE A 136 -2.16 -3.21 -4.04
N VAL A 137 -2.86 -2.08 -3.83
CA VAL A 137 -2.88 -1.34 -2.57
C VAL A 137 -4.32 -1.18 -2.09
N ALA A 138 -4.60 -1.71 -0.91
CA ALA A 138 -5.88 -1.53 -0.23
C ALA A 138 -5.88 -0.23 0.58
N ASN A 139 -6.88 0.61 0.33
CA ASN A 139 -7.05 1.91 0.96
C ASN A 139 -8.27 1.92 1.90
N ASP A 140 -8.07 2.38 3.15
CA ASP A 140 -9.14 2.46 4.14
C ASP A 140 -10.17 3.55 3.76
N PHE A 141 -9.75 4.67 3.19
CA PHE A 141 -10.64 5.79 2.84
C PHE A 141 -10.49 6.19 1.37
N GLY A 142 -11.03 5.36 0.49
CA GLY A 142 -11.02 5.62 -0.94
C GLY A 142 -10.92 4.34 -1.76
N PRO A 143 -10.92 4.45 -3.09
CA PRO A 143 -10.73 3.30 -3.95
C PRO A 143 -9.32 2.72 -3.79
N ASN A 144 -9.22 1.41 -3.98
CA ASN A 144 -7.94 0.72 -4.04
C ASN A 144 -7.16 1.13 -5.28
N ASN A 145 -5.83 0.97 -5.24
CA ASN A 145 -4.98 1.16 -6.40
C ASN A 145 -4.52 -0.19 -6.95
N PHE A 146 -4.44 -0.27 -8.27
CA PHE A 146 -3.84 -1.37 -9.01
C PHE A 146 -2.82 -0.83 -10.00
N TYR A 147 -1.60 -1.31 -9.90
CA TYR A 147 -0.48 -0.93 -10.75
C TYR A 147 0.07 -2.16 -11.45
N SER A 148 -0.04 -2.20 -12.78
CA SER A 148 0.60 -3.25 -13.57
C SER A 148 2.04 -2.88 -13.84
N ASN A 149 2.93 -3.82 -13.63
CA ASN A 149 4.36 -3.71 -13.93
C ASN A 149 4.56 -3.76 -15.46
N ASN A 150 5.61 -3.14 -15.95
CA ASN A 150 5.92 -3.11 -17.38
C ASN A 150 7.19 -3.92 -17.73
N GLY A 151 7.69 -4.71 -16.79
CA GLY A 151 8.91 -5.52 -16.91
C GLY A 151 10.21 -4.72 -17.06
N LYS A 152 10.20 -3.43 -16.70
CA LYS A 152 11.34 -2.52 -16.85
C LYS A 152 11.50 -1.58 -15.66
N GLY A 153 11.01 -2.01 -14.50
CA GLY A 153 11.07 -1.23 -13.27
C GLY A 153 10.08 -0.05 -13.21
N GLY A 154 9.01 -0.06 -14.02
CA GLY A 154 7.99 0.98 -14.01
C GLY A 154 6.57 0.42 -14.01
N PHE A 155 5.62 1.18 -13.49
CA PHE A 155 4.23 0.80 -13.34
C PHE A 155 3.28 1.67 -14.14
N VAL A 156 2.19 1.05 -14.59
CA VAL A 156 1.04 1.71 -15.21
C VAL A 156 -0.15 1.58 -14.27
N ASP A 157 -0.82 2.69 -13.99
CA ASP A 157 -2.00 2.72 -13.11
C ASP A 157 -3.23 2.19 -13.85
N TYR A 158 -3.76 1.05 -13.39
CA TYR A 158 -4.98 0.40 -13.84
C TYR A 158 -6.11 0.45 -12.80
N SER A 159 -6.01 1.32 -11.79
CA SER A 159 -6.99 1.41 -10.70
C SER A 159 -8.43 1.67 -11.17
N ASP A 160 -8.61 2.27 -12.35
CA ASP A 160 -9.93 2.51 -12.95
C ASP A 160 -10.50 1.32 -13.73
N ALA A 161 -9.76 0.19 -13.84
CA ALA A 161 -10.24 -1.01 -14.52
C ALA A 161 -11.49 -1.59 -13.84
N PRO A 162 -12.43 -2.17 -14.62
CA PRO A 162 -13.63 -2.80 -14.06
C PRO A 162 -13.31 -3.89 -13.05
N GLY A 163 -13.93 -3.83 -11.87
CA GLY A 163 -13.77 -4.81 -10.80
C GLY A 163 -12.65 -4.50 -9.79
N ILE A 164 -11.74 -3.59 -10.09
CA ILE A 164 -10.65 -3.19 -9.17
C ILE A 164 -11.10 -2.10 -8.20
N LYS A 165 -11.84 -1.12 -8.70
CA LYS A 165 -12.25 0.06 -7.94
C LYS A 165 -13.35 -0.29 -6.94
N ASP A 166 -12.94 -0.58 -5.72
CA ASP A 166 -13.81 -0.79 -4.58
C ASP A 166 -13.77 0.45 -3.67
N GLY A 167 -14.92 0.89 -3.19
CA GLY A 167 -15.05 2.01 -2.25
C GLY A 167 -15.30 1.57 -0.81
N GLY A 168 -14.81 0.39 -0.43
CA GLY A 168 -15.29 -0.35 0.73
C GLY A 168 -14.45 -0.28 2.00
N PHE A 169 -13.50 0.63 2.23
CA PHE A 169 -12.60 0.62 3.39
C PHE A 169 -11.69 -0.61 3.44
N GLY A 170 -10.82 -0.76 2.44
CA GLY A 170 -9.94 -1.92 2.28
C GLY A 170 -8.94 -2.08 3.43
N MET A 171 -8.89 -3.27 4.04
CA MET A 171 -8.07 -3.56 5.22
C MET A 171 -7.08 -4.69 5.01
N GLY A 172 -7.31 -5.55 4.02
CA GLY A 172 -6.41 -6.66 3.74
C GLY A 172 -6.63 -7.20 2.34
N LEU A 173 -5.58 -7.82 1.82
CA LEU A 173 -5.50 -8.37 0.48
C LEU A 173 -5.00 -9.80 0.53
N THR A 174 -5.51 -10.64 -0.35
CA THR A 174 -4.94 -11.95 -0.66
C THR A 174 -5.24 -12.33 -2.09
N ALA A 175 -4.35 -13.06 -2.72
CA ALA A 175 -4.55 -13.66 -4.04
C ALA A 175 -4.46 -15.17 -3.96
N ALA A 176 -5.26 -15.85 -4.75
CA ALA A 176 -5.18 -17.27 -5.02
C ALA A 176 -6.02 -17.56 -6.27
N ASP A 177 -5.73 -18.67 -6.93
CA ASP A 177 -6.60 -19.22 -7.98
C ASP A 177 -7.79 -19.92 -7.30
N PHE A 178 -8.89 -19.19 -7.05
CA PHE A 178 -10.03 -19.71 -6.29
C PHE A 178 -10.94 -20.63 -7.12
N ASP A 179 -10.98 -20.44 -8.44
CA ASP A 179 -11.83 -21.23 -9.34
C ASP A 179 -11.06 -22.26 -10.17
N LEU A 180 -9.74 -22.34 -10.01
CA LEU A 180 -8.83 -23.27 -10.65
C LEU A 180 -8.75 -23.11 -12.18
N ASP A 181 -8.80 -21.87 -12.65
CA ASP A 181 -8.67 -21.54 -14.07
C ASP A 181 -7.21 -21.25 -14.49
N GLY A 182 -6.29 -21.20 -13.52
CA GLY A 182 -4.87 -20.95 -13.72
C GLY A 182 -4.47 -19.48 -13.64
N LEU A 183 -5.41 -18.60 -13.31
CA LEU A 183 -5.17 -17.17 -13.05
C LEU A 183 -5.32 -16.87 -11.57
N TYR A 184 -4.62 -15.84 -11.08
CA TYR A 184 -4.83 -15.39 -9.71
C TYR A 184 -6.07 -14.50 -9.60
N ASP A 185 -6.98 -14.89 -8.70
CA ASP A 185 -8.09 -14.06 -8.25
C ASP A 185 -7.68 -13.20 -7.08
N LEU A 186 -8.30 -12.02 -6.96
CA LEU A 186 -8.07 -11.09 -5.87
C LEU A 186 -9.23 -11.10 -4.87
N HIS A 187 -8.91 -11.26 -3.59
CA HIS A 187 -9.86 -11.01 -2.50
C HIS A 187 -9.42 -9.81 -1.67
N ILE A 188 -10.34 -8.84 -1.50
CA ILE A 188 -10.14 -7.65 -0.67
C ILE A 188 -11.09 -7.71 0.52
N SER A 189 -10.55 -7.69 1.74
CA SER A 189 -11.35 -7.61 2.94
C SER A 189 -11.59 -6.15 3.32
N ASN A 190 -12.85 -5.80 3.55
CA ASN A 190 -13.27 -4.44 3.91
C ASN A 190 -13.70 -4.37 5.38
N MET A 191 -13.56 -3.19 5.98
CA MET A 191 -14.05 -2.96 7.33
C MET A 191 -15.59 -2.93 7.34
N TYR A 192 -16.20 -3.99 7.89
CA TYR A 192 -17.63 -4.04 8.15
C TYR A 192 -17.89 -3.82 9.64
N SER A 193 -18.17 -2.59 10.03
CA SER A 193 -18.42 -2.23 11.43
C SER A 193 -19.72 -1.43 11.59
N GLY A 194 -20.21 -1.34 12.81
CA GLY A 194 -21.35 -0.45 13.13
C GLY A 194 -21.06 1.03 12.78
N ALA A 195 -19.81 1.44 12.72
CA ALA A 195 -19.40 2.76 12.26
C ALA A 195 -19.49 2.88 10.73
N GLY A 196 -18.99 1.89 9.97
CA GLY A 196 -19.13 1.82 8.53
C GLY A 196 -20.59 1.86 8.09
N ASN A 197 -21.45 1.07 8.71
CA ASN A 197 -22.90 1.10 8.45
C ASN A 197 -23.55 2.46 8.71
N ARG A 198 -23.10 3.20 9.73
CA ARG A 198 -23.62 4.55 10.00
C ARG A 198 -23.18 5.54 8.95
N ILE A 199 -21.94 5.45 8.49
CA ILE A 199 -21.37 6.33 7.47
C ILE A 199 -22.00 6.03 6.10
N ALA A 200 -22.06 4.76 5.72
CA ALA A 200 -22.60 4.34 4.44
C ALA A 200 -24.08 4.72 4.22
N ARG A 201 -24.85 4.87 5.31
CA ARG A 201 -26.25 5.34 5.27
C ARG A 201 -26.41 6.85 5.16
N GLN A 202 -25.34 7.63 5.29
CA GLN A 202 -25.43 9.08 5.17
C GLN A 202 -25.69 9.50 3.72
N LYS A 203 -26.53 10.52 3.54
CA LYS A 203 -26.93 11.00 2.20
C LYS A 203 -25.75 11.53 1.38
N TRP A 204 -24.70 11.98 2.02
CA TRP A 204 -23.50 12.50 1.38
C TRP A 204 -22.53 11.40 0.95
N PHE A 205 -22.61 10.20 1.54
CA PHE A 205 -21.79 9.07 1.17
C PHE A 205 -22.24 8.54 -0.19
N HIS A 206 -21.33 8.43 -1.13
CA HIS A 206 -21.65 8.12 -2.54
C HIS A 206 -22.77 9.01 -3.10
N ALA A 207 -22.73 10.33 -2.84
CA ALA A 207 -23.73 11.27 -3.29
C ALA A 207 -23.82 11.36 -4.84
N ASP A 208 -22.79 10.93 -5.54
CA ASP A 208 -22.68 10.78 -6.99
C ASP A 208 -23.48 9.59 -7.55
N LYS A 209 -23.92 8.65 -6.71
CA LYS A 209 -24.68 7.46 -7.12
C LYS A 209 -26.16 7.62 -6.90
N ASP A 210 -26.97 7.00 -7.78
CA ASP A 210 -28.42 6.92 -7.59
C ASP A 210 -28.78 6.10 -6.33
N GLU A 211 -30.02 6.26 -5.85
CA GLU A 211 -30.49 5.62 -4.62
C GLU A 211 -30.49 4.07 -4.70
N LYS A 212 -30.71 3.51 -5.90
CA LYS A 212 -30.74 2.07 -6.13
C LYS A 212 -29.32 1.50 -5.98
N THR A 213 -28.36 2.11 -6.66
CA THR A 213 -26.94 1.74 -6.58
C THR A 213 -26.40 1.86 -5.13
N ARG A 214 -26.76 2.93 -4.42
CA ARG A 214 -26.39 3.14 -3.02
C ARG A 214 -26.92 2.04 -2.10
N LYS A 215 -28.14 1.54 -2.32
CA LYS A 215 -28.71 0.41 -1.55
C LYS A 215 -28.05 -0.92 -1.86
N THR A 216 -27.43 -1.07 -3.02
CA THR A 216 -26.72 -2.30 -3.39
C THR A 216 -25.30 -2.32 -2.80
N LEU A 217 -24.72 -1.16 -2.46
CA LEU A 217 -23.41 -1.02 -1.83
C LEU A 217 -23.45 -1.14 -0.30
N LEU A 218 -24.63 -1.35 0.28
CA LEU A 218 -24.90 -1.54 1.72
C LEU A 218 -25.29 -2.99 2.03
#